data_da32a8a07ec71c64a68b25f8e412406f
#
_entry.id   da32a8a07ec71c64a68b25f8e412406f
#
_cell.length_a   1.000
_cell.length_b   1.000
_cell.length_c   1.000
_cell.angle_alpha   90.00
_cell.angle_beta   90.00
_cell.angle_gamma   90.00
#
_symmetry.space_group_name_H-M   'P 1'
#
loop_
_entity.id
_entity.type
_entity.pdbx_description
1 polymer ?
#
loop_
_entity_poly.entity_id
_entity_poly.type
_entity_poly.pdbx_seq_one_letter_code
_entity_poly.pdbx_strand_id
1 'polypeptide(L)'
;DWDSIDARIQRIFDHGGTFEGRMKKYLEKADLYIDDEVSVKNENPPISGRIDFIIKHDKHTDALLELKTIKNEDFHDLKEAPKHEHMIQLQIYLNLTDRDYGVVMYENKNDQNLKAFKVDRDEKVWHDILKRCEKIMTMTTEPETCTGMWYCKCKNRRKE
;
A
#
# COMPACT_ATOMS: atom_id res chain seq x y z
N ASP A 1 -2.60 -18.33 -16.92
CA ASP A 1 -3.61 -17.79 -17.83
C ASP A 1 -4.28 -16.59 -17.14
N TRP A 2 -3.90 -15.38 -17.55
CA TRP A 2 -4.45 -14.14 -17.01
C TRP A 2 -5.90 -13.91 -17.45
N ASP A 3 -6.40 -14.72 -18.37
CA ASP A 3 -7.73 -14.59 -18.96
C ASP A 3 -8.86 -15.21 -18.13
N SER A 4 -8.56 -15.75 -16.94
CA SER A 4 -9.55 -16.40 -16.07
C SER A 4 -9.61 -15.82 -14.66
N ILE A 5 -9.63 -14.48 -14.54
CA ILE A 5 -9.95 -13.87 -13.23
C ILE A 5 -11.38 -14.25 -12.88
N ASP A 6 -11.54 -14.97 -11.75
CA ASP A 6 -12.85 -15.29 -11.20
C ASP A 6 -13.70 -14.01 -11.06
N ALA A 7 -14.94 -14.05 -11.54
CA ALA A 7 -15.87 -12.91 -11.49
C ALA A 7 -16.02 -12.31 -10.08
N ARG A 8 -15.79 -13.08 -9.01
CA ARG A 8 -15.75 -12.59 -7.64
C ARG A 8 -14.52 -11.72 -7.40
N ILE A 9 -13.36 -12.13 -7.90
CA ILE A 9 -12.10 -11.37 -7.78
C ILE A 9 -12.21 -10.08 -8.59
N GLN A 10 -12.79 -10.14 -9.79
CA GLN A 10 -13.05 -8.95 -10.61
C GLN A 10 -13.89 -7.92 -9.84
N ARG A 11 -14.99 -8.32 -9.19
CA ARG A 11 -15.80 -7.39 -8.38
C ARG A 11 -15.04 -6.77 -7.20
N ILE A 12 -14.05 -7.47 -6.66
CA ILE A 12 -13.20 -6.91 -5.60
C ILE A 12 -12.31 -5.80 -6.16
N PHE A 13 -11.74 -5.99 -7.35
CA PHE A 13 -10.95 -4.96 -8.03
C PHE A 13 -11.80 -3.76 -8.45
N ASP A 14 -12.97 -4.01 -9.03
CA ASP A 14 -13.93 -2.95 -9.41
C ASP A 14 -14.34 -2.09 -8.21
N HIS A 15 -14.49 -2.70 -7.03
CA HIS A 15 -14.80 -1.97 -5.80
C HIS A 15 -13.66 -1.04 -5.38
N GLY A 16 -12.41 -1.48 -5.49
CA GLY A 16 -11.23 -0.63 -5.26
C GLY A 16 -11.18 0.56 -6.22
N GLY A 17 -11.28 0.31 -7.53
CA GLY A 17 -11.29 1.36 -8.55
C GLY A 17 -12.45 2.35 -8.41
N THR A 18 -13.61 1.90 -7.91
CA THR A 18 -14.74 2.78 -7.61
C THR A 18 -14.40 3.75 -6.47
N PHE A 19 -13.70 3.29 -5.43
CA PHE A 19 -13.27 4.14 -4.33
C PHE A 19 -12.26 5.19 -4.80
N GLU A 20 -11.26 4.79 -5.56
CA GLU A 20 -10.27 5.70 -6.16
C GLU A 20 -10.96 6.77 -7.03
N GLY A 21 -11.87 6.35 -7.93
CA GLY A 21 -12.60 7.28 -8.80
C GLY A 21 -13.51 8.28 -8.05
N ARG A 22 -14.09 7.88 -6.90
CA ARG A 22 -14.84 8.80 -6.02
C ARG A 22 -13.89 9.75 -5.30
N MET A 23 -12.78 9.24 -4.78
CA MET A 23 -11.79 10.04 -4.06
C MET A 23 -11.19 11.11 -4.97
N LYS A 24 -10.84 10.79 -6.22
CA LYS A 24 -10.38 11.77 -7.20
C LYS A 24 -11.31 12.95 -7.32
N LYS A 25 -12.61 12.71 -7.50
CA LYS A 25 -13.63 13.78 -7.59
C LYS A 25 -13.70 14.65 -6.34
N TYR A 26 -13.52 14.04 -5.15
CA TYR A 26 -13.53 14.78 -3.89
C TYR A 26 -12.28 15.65 -3.74
N LEU A 27 -11.12 15.12 -4.10
CA LEU A 27 -9.84 15.85 -4.07
C LEU A 27 -9.84 17.02 -5.07
N GLU A 28 -10.34 16.81 -6.29
CA GLU A 28 -10.48 17.87 -7.30
C GLU A 28 -11.42 18.97 -6.81
N LYS A 29 -12.59 18.61 -6.26
CA LYS A 29 -13.57 19.57 -5.72
C LYS A 29 -13.02 20.37 -4.53
N ALA A 30 -12.14 19.74 -3.73
CA ALA A 30 -11.51 20.38 -2.58
C ALA A 30 -10.24 21.18 -2.95
N ASP A 31 -9.85 21.23 -4.21
CA ASP A 31 -8.57 21.79 -4.70
C ASP A 31 -7.32 21.16 -4.04
N LEU A 32 -7.40 19.89 -3.71
CA LEU A 32 -6.32 19.11 -3.10
C LEU A 32 -5.62 18.16 -4.09
N TYR A 33 -6.20 17.89 -5.24
CA TYR A 33 -5.65 16.98 -6.25
C TYR A 33 -4.42 17.57 -6.93
N ILE A 34 -3.37 16.75 -7.08
CA ILE A 34 -2.18 17.07 -7.88
C ILE A 34 -2.05 16.04 -9.01
N ASP A 35 -1.96 14.74 -8.65
CA ASP A 35 -1.72 13.67 -9.62
C ASP A 35 -2.25 12.33 -9.08
N ASP A 36 -2.45 11.35 -9.95
CA ASP A 36 -2.88 10.01 -9.59
C ASP A 36 -2.15 8.92 -10.39
N GLU A 37 -2.16 7.70 -9.87
CA GLU A 37 -1.55 6.52 -10.50
C GLU A 37 -0.07 6.70 -10.88
N VAL A 38 0.67 7.44 -10.04
CA VAL A 38 2.06 7.83 -10.32
C VAL A 38 3.00 6.62 -10.15
N SER A 39 3.59 6.19 -11.24
CA SER A 39 4.56 5.09 -11.23
C SER A 39 5.88 5.50 -10.61
N VAL A 40 6.40 4.68 -9.71
CA VAL A 40 7.71 4.86 -9.08
C VAL A 40 8.55 3.60 -9.24
N LYS A 41 9.86 3.75 -9.37
CA LYS A 41 10.79 2.63 -9.48
C LYS A 41 12.15 2.95 -8.88
N ASN A 42 12.80 1.90 -8.39
CA ASN A 42 14.22 1.86 -8.06
C ASN A 42 14.87 0.74 -8.87
N GLU A 43 16.06 0.96 -9.43
CA GLU A 43 16.69 -0.03 -10.29
C GLU A 43 17.53 -1.03 -9.51
N ASN A 44 18.13 -0.59 -8.42
CA ASN A 44 18.97 -1.46 -7.59
C ASN A 44 18.78 -1.16 -6.09
N PRO A 45 18.16 -2.05 -5.33
CA PRO A 45 17.44 -3.27 -5.78
C PRO A 45 16.21 -2.91 -6.63
N PRO A 46 15.74 -3.81 -7.50
CA PRO A 46 14.59 -3.55 -8.37
C PRO A 46 13.30 -3.50 -7.53
N ILE A 47 12.78 -2.30 -7.35
CA ILE A 47 11.52 -2.05 -6.65
C ILE A 47 10.66 -1.21 -7.59
N SER A 48 9.40 -1.55 -7.75
CA SER A 48 8.45 -0.76 -8.52
C SER A 48 7.10 -0.70 -7.80
N GLY A 49 6.36 0.38 -8.04
CA GLY A 49 5.03 0.54 -7.50
C GLY A 49 4.29 1.68 -8.18
N ARG A 50 3.07 1.89 -7.75
CA ARG A 50 2.18 2.94 -8.22
C ARG A 50 1.51 3.59 -7.03
N ILE A 51 1.68 4.90 -6.91
CA ILE A 51 1.09 5.73 -5.87
C ILE A 51 -0.34 6.05 -6.30
N ASP A 52 -1.31 5.88 -5.41
CA ASP A 52 -2.71 6.14 -5.76
C ASP A 52 -2.93 7.63 -6.02
N PHE A 53 -2.50 8.53 -5.11
CA PHE A 53 -2.60 9.98 -5.30
C PHE A 53 -1.42 10.75 -4.72
N ILE A 54 -1.13 11.89 -5.35
CA ILE A 54 -0.35 12.98 -4.80
C ILE A 54 -1.32 14.14 -4.52
N ILE A 55 -1.31 14.65 -3.30
CA ILE A 55 -2.25 15.68 -2.84
C ILE A 55 -1.52 16.89 -2.27
N LYS A 56 -2.14 18.06 -2.40
CA LYS A 56 -1.68 19.28 -1.72
C LYS A 56 -1.89 19.12 -0.21
N HIS A 57 -0.89 19.48 0.57
CA HIS A 57 -1.05 19.60 2.02
C HIS A 57 -1.16 21.07 2.44
N ASP A 58 -0.23 21.88 1.97
CA ASP A 58 -0.24 23.32 2.11
C ASP A 58 0.29 24.01 0.84
N LYS A 59 0.62 25.30 0.91
CA LYS A 59 1.10 26.05 -0.26
C LYS A 59 2.44 25.57 -0.81
N HIS A 60 3.18 24.76 -0.08
CA HIS A 60 4.58 24.43 -0.37
C HIS A 60 4.90 22.93 -0.27
N THR A 61 3.98 22.12 0.26
CA THR A 61 4.22 20.69 0.51
C THR A 61 3.14 19.81 -0.08
N ASP A 62 3.58 18.70 -0.64
CA ASP A 62 2.75 17.62 -1.16
C ASP A 62 2.80 16.43 -0.20
N ALA A 63 1.74 15.65 -0.19
CA ALA A 63 1.69 14.38 0.53
C ALA A 63 1.28 13.25 -0.40
N LEU A 64 1.69 12.03 -0.08
CA LEU A 64 1.17 10.82 -0.72
C LEU A 64 -0.12 10.40 -0.05
N LEU A 65 -1.08 9.91 -0.83
CA LEU A 65 -2.30 9.32 -0.32
C LEU A 65 -2.45 7.91 -0.90
N GLU A 66 -2.45 6.93 -0.02
CA GLU A 66 -2.67 5.51 -0.32
C GLU A 66 -4.06 5.10 0.13
N LEU A 67 -4.86 4.54 -0.77
CA LEU A 67 -6.25 4.15 -0.50
C LEU A 67 -6.38 2.65 -0.28
N LYS A 68 -7.13 2.26 0.73
CA LYS A 68 -7.41 0.85 1.02
C LYS A 68 -8.87 0.64 1.39
N THR A 69 -9.49 -0.37 0.79
CA THR A 69 -10.82 -0.83 1.23
C THR A 69 -10.66 -2.09 2.08
N ILE A 70 -11.26 -2.12 3.27
CA ILE A 70 -11.14 -3.25 4.20
C ILE A 70 -12.49 -3.68 4.76
N LYS A 71 -12.52 -4.90 5.30
CA LYS A 71 -13.72 -5.45 5.94
C LYS A 71 -14.01 -4.72 7.25
N ASN A 72 -15.28 -4.80 7.68
CA ASN A 72 -15.75 -4.15 8.89
C ASN A 72 -14.93 -4.55 10.15
N GLU A 73 -14.64 -5.83 10.32
CA GLU A 73 -13.87 -6.34 11.45
C GLU A 73 -12.48 -5.70 11.47
N ASP A 74 -11.77 -5.79 10.35
CA ASP A 74 -10.44 -5.19 10.18
C ASP A 74 -10.45 -3.68 10.38
N PHE A 75 -11.53 -2.99 9.95
CA PHE A 75 -11.67 -1.54 10.11
C PHE A 75 -11.79 -1.13 11.57
N HIS A 76 -12.55 -1.89 12.36
CA HIS A 76 -12.70 -1.63 13.80
C HIS A 76 -11.45 -1.99 14.60
N ASP A 77 -10.64 -2.93 14.12
CA ASP A 77 -9.37 -3.29 14.74
C ASP A 77 -8.27 -2.23 14.53
N LEU A 78 -8.38 -1.38 13.50
CA LEU A 78 -7.48 -0.25 13.30
C LEU A 78 -7.68 0.80 14.40
N LYS A 79 -6.69 0.99 15.27
CA LYS A 79 -6.75 1.96 16.40
C LYS A 79 -5.95 3.22 16.07
N GLU A 80 -4.63 3.15 16.18
CA GLU A 80 -3.74 4.31 16.15
C GLU A 80 -2.79 4.33 14.95
N ALA A 81 -2.70 3.23 14.21
CA ALA A 81 -1.78 3.09 13.08
C ALA A 81 -2.41 2.28 11.94
N PRO A 82 -1.91 2.45 10.71
CA PRO A 82 -2.31 1.61 9.59
C PRO A 82 -1.79 0.18 9.76
N LYS A 83 -2.32 -0.77 8.96
CA LYS A 83 -1.74 -2.11 8.88
C LYS A 83 -0.27 -2.03 8.47
N HIS A 84 0.56 -2.88 9.06
CA HIS A 84 2.01 -2.88 8.85
C HIS A 84 2.39 -2.97 7.37
N GLU A 85 1.75 -3.85 6.60
CA GLU A 85 2.00 -3.99 5.17
C GLU A 85 1.73 -2.72 4.36
N HIS A 86 0.69 -1.97 4.70
CA HIS A 86 0.36 -0.71 4.02
C HIS A 86 1.29 0.43 4.45
N MET A 87 1.73 0.42 5.71
CA MET A 87 2.75 1.34 6.19
C MET A 87 4.08 1.11 5.45
N ILE A 88 4.52 -0.15 5.29
CA ILE A 88 5.74 -0.49 4.53
C ILE A 88 5.61 -0.05 3.06
N GLN A 89 4.46 -0.28 2.43
CA GLN A 89 4.21 0.18 1.06
C GLN A 89 4.38 1.70 0.95
N LEU A 90 3.77 2.46 1.86
CA LEU A 90 3.87 3.92 1.85
C LEU A 90 5.29 4.39 2.16
N GLN A 91 6.04 3.73 3.06
CA GLN A 91 7.46 4.03 3.31
C GLN A 91 8.33 3.88 2.06
N ILE A 92 8.09 2.84 1.25
CA ILE A 92 8.77 2.68 -0.03
C ILE A 92 8.53 3.91 -0.92
N TYR A 93 7.27 4.31 -1.07
CA TYR A 93 6.90 5.43 -1.93
C TYR A 93 7.45 6.77 -1.42
N LEU A 94 7.40 7.03 -0.12
CA LEU A 94 7.95 8.23 0.50
C LEU A 94 9.45 8.36 0.24
N ASN A 95 10.20 7.27 0.39
CA ASN A 95 11.65 7.30 0.17
C ASN A 95 12.02 7.37 -1.31
N LEU A 96 11.25 6.75 -2.21
CA LEU A 96 11.47 6.85 -3.66
C LEU A 96 11.13 8.24 -4.23
N THR A 97 10.27 9.00 -3.57
CA THR A 97 9.82 10.33 -4.04
C THR A 97 10.35 11.49 -3.20
N ASP A 98 11.17 11.19 -2.20
CA ASP A 98 11.76 12.18 -1.27
C ASP A 98 10.71 13.07 -0.59
N ARG A 99 9.56 12.49 -0.23
CA ARG A 99 8.50 13.19 0.48
C ARG A 99 8.53 12.90 1.97
N ASP A 100 8.20 13.90 2.79
CA ASP A 100 8.34 13.82 4.25
C ASP A 100 7.27 12.95 4.89
N TYR A 101 6.07 12.88 4.31
CA TYR A 101 4.99 12.07 4.86
C TYR A 101 3.93 11.72 3.82
N GLY A 102 3.09 10.77 4.18
CA GLY A 102 1.89 10.40 3.44
C GLY A 102 0.77 10.00 4.37
N VAL A 103 -0.35 9.64 3.78
CA VAL A 103 -1.56 9.22 4.48
C VAL A 103 -2.01 7.88 3.93
N VAL A 104 -2.26 6.90 4.81
CA VAL A 104 -3.01 5.69 4.45
C VAL A 104 -4.46 5.91 4.85
N MET A 105 -5.36 5.90 3.89
CA MET A 105 -6.79 6.07 4.12
C MET A 105 -7.53 4.76 3.86
N TYR A 106 -8.33 4.37 4.83
CA TYR A 106 -9.16 3.16 4.77
C TYR A 106 -10.63 3.51 4.61
N GLU A 107 -11.30 2.80 3.70
CA GLU A 107 -12.75 2.77 3.65
C GLU A 107 -13.27 1.43 4.16
N ASN A 108 -14.23 1.48 5.07
CA ASN A 108 -14.98 0.30 5.50
C ASN A 108 -15.95 -0.13 4.38
N LYS A 109 -15.82 -1.36 3.92
CA LYS A 109 -16.67 -1.90 2.83
C LYS A 109 -18.16 -1.97 3.17
N ASN A 110 -18.53 -1.96 4.46
CA ASN A 110 -19.91 -2.14 4.88
C ASN A 110 -20.70 -0.83 4.93
N ASP A 111 -20.10 0.22 5.46
CA ASP A 111 -20.76 1.50 5.76
C ASP A 111 -20.07 2.72 5.16
N GLN A 112 -18.94 2.50 4.44
CA GLN A 112 -18.12 3.53 3.79
C GLN A 112 -17.53 4.58 4.76
N ASN A 113 -17.48 4.28 6.05
CA ASN A 113 -16.74 5.09 7.01
C ASN A 113 -15.26 5.14 6.66
N LEU A 114 -14.62 6.27 6.93
CA LEU A 114 -13.22 6.51 6.63
C LEU A 114 -12.38 6.59 7.91
N LYS A 115 -11.17 6.03 7.85
CA LYS A 115 -10.07 6.27 8.81
C LYS A 115 -8.82 6.65 8.03
N ALA A 116 -8.11 7.66 8.48
CA ALA A 116 -6.87 8.12 7.88
C ALA A 116 -5.75 8.14 8.91
N PHE A 117 -4.57 7.68 8.50
CA PHE A 117 -3.38 7.62 9.34
C PHE A 117 -2.24 8.32 8.64
N LYS A 118 -1.70 9.36 9.28
CA LYS A 118 -0.47 10.00 8.83
C LYS A 118 0.72 9.06 9.10
N VAL A 119 1.61 8.97 8.15
CA VAL A 119 2.86 8.19 8.24
C VAL A 119 3.99 9.10 7.81
N ASP A 120 4.87 9.45 8.73
CA ASP A 120 6.07 10.22 8.44
C ASP A 120 7.14 9.30 7.81
N ARG A 121 7.98 9.84 6.92
CA ARG A 121 9.08 9.11 6.30
C ARG A 121 10.06 8.62 7.37
N ASP A 122 10.46 7.36 7.25
CA ASP A 122 11.43 6.71 8.14
C ASP A 122 12.55 6.08 7.30
N GLU A 123 13.70 6.72 7.30
CA GLU A 123 14.91 6.25 6.59
C GLU A 123 15.43 4.92 7.13
N LYS A 124 15.20 4.62 8.42
CA LYS A 124 15.60 3.34 9.00
C LYS A 124 14.79 2.19 8.42
N VAL A 125 13.46 2.37 8.33
CA VAL A 125 12.59 1.39 7.68
C VAL A 125 13.01 1.18 6.22
N TRP A 126 13.30 2.25 5.50
CA TRP A 126 13.81 2.16 4.12
C TRP A 126 15.11 1.36 4.03
N HIS A 127 16.07 1.66 4.89
CA HIS A 127 17.34 0.95 4.92
C HIS A 127 17.17 -0.56 5.20
N ASP A 128 16.26 -0.92 6.11
CA ASP A 128 15.94 -2.31 6.41
C ASP A 128 15.27 -3.03 5.22
N ILE A 129 14.42 -2.31 4.45
CA ILE A 129 13.83 -2.81 3.20
C ILE A 129 14.93 -3.09 2.17
N LEU A 130 15.85 -2.14 1.94
CA LEU A 130 16.95 -2.31 1.00
C LEU A 130 17.84 -3.50 1.36
N LYS A 131 18.25 -3.63 2.61
CA LYS A 131 19.02 -4.79 3.10
C LYS A 131 18.30 -6.11 2.85
N ARG A 132 16.99 -6.14 3.07
CA ARG A 132 16.19 -7.34 2.81
C ARG A 132 16.16 -7.68 1.32
N CYS A 133 16.01 -6.70 0.46
CA CYS A 133 16.04 -6.88 -1.00
C CYS A 133 17.40 -7.40 -1.46
N GLU A 134 18.51 -6.80 -1.00
CA GLU A 134 19.87 -7.24 -1.30
C GLU A 134 20.11 -8.69 -0.87
N LYS A 135 19.66 -9.04 0.33
CA LYS A 135 19.73 -10.42 0.82
C LYS A 135 18.98 -11.38 -0.10
N ILE A 136 17.77 -11.02 -0.54
CA ILE A 136 16.97 -11.86 -1.44
C ILE A 136 17.67 -12.00 -2.80
N MET A 137 18.23 -10.93 -3.36
CA MET A 137 18.93 -10.96 -4.64
C MET A 137 20.21 -11.82 -4.63
N THR A 138 20.86 -11.96 -3.48
CA THR A 138 22.08 -12.75 -3.30
C THR A 138 21.82 -14.20 -2.86
N MET A 139 20.56 -14.55 -2.57
CA MET A 139 20.21 -15.92 -2.15
C MET A 139 20.32 -16.89 -3.31
N THR A 140 21.05 -17.97 -3.09
CA THR A 140 21.19 -19.10 -4.03
C THR A 140 20.24 -20.27 -3.71
N THR A 141 19.60 -20.23 -2.54
CA THR A 141 18.67 -21.26 -2.06
C THR A 141 17.39 -20.59 -1.57
N GLU A 142 16.28 -21.31 -1.66
CA GLU A 142 15.03 -20.84 -1.09
C GLU A 142 15.17 -20.55 0.42
N PRO A 143 14.58 -19.44 0.93
CA PRO A 143 14.58 -19.18 2.35
C PRO A 143 13.84 -20.26 3.11
N GLU A 144 14.30 -20.58 4.32
CA GLU A 144 13.59 -21.49 5.21
C GLU A 144 12.15 -21.00 5.41
N THR A 145 11.21 -21.96 5.29
CA THR A 145 9.79 -21.63 5.54
C THR A 145 9.60 -21.25 6.99
N CYS A 146 8.88 -20.15 7.22
CA CYS A 146 8.52 -19.78 8.59
C CYS A 146 7.73 -20.92 9.26
N THR A 147 8.27 -21.46 10.33
CA THR A 147 7.69 -22.63 11.04
C THR A 147 6.68 -22.24 12.12
N GLY A 148 6.48 -20.94 12.34
CA GLY A 148 5.87 -20.48 13.60
C GLY A 148 4.50 -19.86 13.54
N MET A 149 4.03 -19.34 12.40
CA MET A 149 2.79 -18.56 12.41
C MET A 149 1.62 -19.32 11.79
N TRP A 150 0.53 -19.50 12.55
CA TRP A 150 -0.70 -20.19 12.12
C TRP A 150 -1.35 -19.58 10.87
N TYR A 151 -1.13 -18.29 10.62
CA TYR A 151 -1.63 -17.55 9.45
C TYR A 151 -0.67 -17.53 8.26
N CYS A 152 0.49 -18.17 8.35
CA CYS A 152 1.46 -18.20 7.28
C CYS A 152 0.97 -19.05 6.10
N LYS A 153 0.65 -18.40 4.98
CA LYS A 153 0.20 -19.04 3.74
C LYS A 153 1.24 -19.96 3.10
N CYS A 154 2.53 -19.87 3.48
CA CYS A 154 3.59 -20.73 2.98
C CYS A 154 3.44 -22.20 3.40
N LYS A 155 2.71 -22.51 4.48
CA LYS A 155 2.40 -23.88 4.89
C LYS A 155 1.54 -24.65 3.89
N ASN A 156 0.78 -23.97 3.04
CA ASN A 156 -0.15 -24.61 2.11
C ASN A 156 0.48 -24.94 0.73
N ARG A 157 1.70 -24.46 0.44
CA ARG A 157 2.37 -24.70 -0.85
C ARG A 157 3.19 -25.99 -0.92
N ARG A 158 3.32 -26.73 0.18
CA ARG A 158 4.11 -27.98 0.24
C ARG A 158 3.26 -29.26 0.27
N LYS A 159 2.01 -29.19 -0.15
CA LYS A 159 1.12 -30.36 -0.22
C LYS A 159 0.74 -30.74 -1.66
N GLU A 160 1.54 -30.33 -2.63
CA GLU A 160 1.46 -30.81 -4.02
C GLU A 160 2.73 -31.60 -4.38
#